data_d9edf765dd17ee5d13d712a0555dc03f
#
_entry.id   d9edf765dd17ee5d13d712a0555dc03f
#
_cell.length_a   1.000
_cell.length_b   1.000
_cell.length_c   1.000
_cell.angle_alpha   90.00
_cell.angle_beta   90.00
_cell.angle_gamma   90.00
#
_symmetry.space_group_name_H-M   'P 1'
#
loop_
_entity.id
_entity.type
_entity.pdbx_description
1 polymer ?
#
loop_
_entity_poly.entity_id
_entity_poly.type
_entity_poly.pdbx_seq_one_letter_code
_entity_poly.pdbx_strand_id
1 'polypeptide(L)'
;MSVHQLKAQDPIKDMTPAEFFNELVPKILEVQKEPCKALGGTYGIQLFGDNGGAWTLDFANASMKSGVADDVDFYLEMRADDFSGMMKGTLDVAKAAMEGRIRFEGDPAMFNNLAAVLQPAE
;
A
#
# COMPACT_ATOMS: atom_id res chain seq x y z
N MET A 1 -22.71 -18.39 -3.01
CA MET A 1 -21.44 -18.21 -2.33
C MET A 1 -21.54 -17.10 -1.30
N SER A 2 -20.95 -17.31 -0.20
CA SER A 2 -21.03 -16.33 0.85
C SER A 2 -19.82 -15.38 0.81
N VAL A 3 -20.01 -14.22 1.41
CA VAL A 3 -18.93 -13.29 1.62
C VAL A 3 -17.79 -13.96 2.38
N HIS A 4 -18.18 -14.86 3.24
CA HIS A 4 -17.24 -15.62 4.05
C HIS A 4 -16.21 -16.35 3.19
N GLN A 5 -16.64 -16.94 2.10
CA GLN A 5 -15.70 -17.63 1.22
C GLN A 5 -14.70 -16.69 0.59
N LEU A 6 -15.12 -15.48 0.26
CA LEU A 6 -14.20 -14.51 -0.27
C LEU A 6 -13.12 -14.18 0.74
N LYS A 7 -13.52 -14.04 1.99
CA LYS A 7 -12.55 -13.77 3.04
C LYS A 7 -11.61 -14.92 3.26
N ALA A 8 -12.12 -16.12 3.20
CA ALA A 8 -11.30 -17.31 3.42
C ALA A 8 -10.19 -17.40 2.38
N GLN A 9 -10.46 -16.94 1.18
CA GLN A 9 -9.47 -16.99 0.13
C GLN A 9 -8.45 -15.87 0.23
N ASP A 10 -8.84 -14.76 0.84
CA ASP A 10 -7.97 -13.63 1.05
C ASP A 10 -7.16 -13.31 -0.21
N PRO A 11 -7.79 -12.69 -1.21
CA PRO A 11 -7.12 -12.45 -2.49
C PRO A 11 -5.84 -11.64 -2.35
N ILE A 12 -5.71 -10.85 -1.30
CA ILE A 12 -4.50 -10.06 -1.11
C ILE A 12 -3.27 -10.94 -0.98
N LYS A 13 -3.40 -12.07 -0.28
CA LYS A 13 -2.25 -12.95 -0.08
C LYS A 13 -1.79 -13.59 -1.37
N ASP A 14 -2.69 -13.74 -2.34
CA ASP A 14 -2.36 -14.37 -3.61
C ASP A 14 -2.00 -13.36 -4.69
N MET A 15 -2.18 -12.07 -4.43
CA MET A 15 -1.90 -11.04 -5.42
C MET A 15 -0.43 -10.67 -5.41
N THR A 16 0.09 -10.32 -6.60
CA THR A 16 1.38 -9.66 -6.64
C THR A 16 1.21 -8.21 -6.19
N PRO A 17 2.28 -7.54 -5.76
CA PRO A 17 2.17 -6.12 -5.43
C PRO A 17 1.61 -5.28 -6.56
N ALA A 18 2.02 -5.54 -7.80
CA ALA A 18 1.50 -4.79 -8.94
C ALA A 18 0.00 -4.98 -9.08
N GLU A 19 -0.48 -6.21 -8.94
CA GLU A 19 -1.91 -6.48 -8.99
C GLU A 19 -2.65 -5.78 -7.86
N PHE A 20 -2.07 -5.81 -6.68
CA PHE A 20 -2.68 -5.15 -5.53
C PHE A 20 -2.89 -3.66 -5.80
N PHE A 21 -1.85 -2.97 -6.26
CA PHE A 21 -1.96 -1.54 -6.50
C PHE A 21 -2.83 -1.21 -7.72
N ASN A 22 -2.74 -1.99 -8.77
CA ASN A 22 -3.47 -1.67 -10.00
C ASN A 22 -4.94 -2.06 -9.93
N GLU A 23 -5.28 -3.10 -9.17
CA GLU A 23 -6.64 -3.64 -9.17
C GLU A 23 -7.39 -3.42 -7.87
N LEU A 24 -6.73 -3.61 -6.73
CA LEU A 24 -7.43 -3.54 -5.45
C LEU A 24 -7.38 -2.14 -4.83
N VAL A 25 -6.25 -1.46 -4.88
CA VAL A 25 -6.12 -0.16 -4.22
C VAL A 25 -7.15 0.85 -4.75
N PRO A 26 -7.44 0.92 -6.07
CA PRO A 26 -8.48 1.85 -6.51
C PRO A 26 -9.84 1.58 -5.87
N LYS A 27 -10.15 0.31 -5.65
CA LYS A 27 -11.40 -0.06 -4.99
C LYS A 27 -11.38 0.32 -3.51
N ILE A 28 -10.23 0.13 -2.87
CA ILE A 28 -10.07 0.51 -1.48
C ILE A 28 -10.25 2.02 -1.33
N LEU A 29 -9.65 2.79 -2.22
CA LEU A 29 -9.76 4.24 -2.17
C LEU A 29 -11.21 4.69 -2.32
N GLU A 30 -11.97 4.00 -3.15
CA GLU A 30 -13.38 4.31 -3.31
C GLU A 30 -14.18 3.99 -2.05
N VAL A 31 -13.96 2.80 -1.50
CA VAL A 31 -14.69 2.36 -0.30
C VAL A 31 -14.28 3.19 0.91
N GLN A 32 -12.99 3.54 1.01
CA GLN A 32 -12.47 4.30 2.13
C GLN A 32 -12.34 5.78 1.82
N LYS A 33 -13.17 6.27 0.91
CA LYS A 33 -13.07 7.65 0.42
C LYS A 33 -13.10 8.68 1.53
N GLU A 34 -14.04 8.55 2.46
CA GLU A 34 -14.16 9.52 3.53
C GLU A 34 -12.99 9.49 4.51
N PRO A 35 -12.55 8.30 5.00
CA PRO A 35 -11.35 8.26 5.81
C PRO A 35 -10.12 8.80 5.10
N CYS A 36 -9.97 8.51 3.80
CA CYS A 36 -8.83 9.01 3.04
C CYS A 36 -8.84 10.54 2.98
N LYS A 37 -9.99 11.12 2.70
CA LYS A 37 -10.09 12.57 2.64
C LYS A 37 -9.77 13.21 3.98
N ALA A 38 -10.20 12.58 5.07
CA ALA A 38 -9.92 13.09 6.40
C ALA A 38 -8.43 13.07 6.71
N LEU A 39 -7.73 12.04 6.26
CA LEU A 39 -6.29 11.93 6.48
C LEU A 39 -5.51 12.86 5.55
N GLY A 40 -5.93 12.94 4.30
CA GLY A 40 -5.25 13.76 3.30
C GLY A 40 -3.85 13.26 2.98
N GLY A 41 -3.14 14.07 2.22
CA GLY A 41 -1.74 13.78 1.90
C GLY A 41 -1.57 12.98 0.63
N THR A 42 -0.35 13.03 0.10
CA THR A 42 0.03 12.26 -1.09
C THR A 42 1.13 11.29 -0.71
N TYR A 43 1.05 10.10 -1.26
CA TYR A 43 1.94 8.98 -0.93
C TYR A 43 2.55 8.42 -2.20
N GLY A 44 3.87 8.46 -2.29
CA GLY A 44 4.59 7.85 -3.41
C GLY A 44 5.09 6.48 -3.00
N ILE A 45 4.85 5.48 -3.84
CA ILE A 45 5.25 4.10 -3.56
C ILE A 45 6.10 3.60 -4.71
N GLN A 46 7.31 3.13 -4.40
CA GLN A 46 8.21 2.55 -5.39
C GLN A 46 8.59 1.14 -4.95
N LEU A 47 8.20 0.17 -5.74
CA LEU A 47 8.52 -1.24 -5.46
C LEU A 47 9.44 -1.76 -6.55
N PHE A 48 10.61 -2.23 -6.16
CA PHE A 48 11.63 -2.70 -7.09
C PHE A 48 11.51 -4.19 -7.37
N GLY A 49 11.95 -4.59 -8.57
CA GLY A 49 12.02 -6.00 -8.92
C GLY A 49 10.76 -6.48 -9.62
N ASP A 50 10.69 -7.79 -9.82
CA ASP A 50 9.55 -8.41 -10.50
C ASP A 50 8.27 -8.15 -9.73
N ASN A 51 7.20 -7.89 -10.47
CA ASN A 51 5.87 -7.64 -9.90
C ASN A 51 5.80 -6.34 -9.09
N GLY A 52 6.78 -5.47 -9.30
CA GLY A 52 6.79 -4.17 -8.67
C GLY A 52 6.19 -3.09 -9.55
N GLY A 53 6.53 -1.86 -9.27
CA GLY A 53 6.04 -0.71 -10.01
C GLY A 53 6.09 0.53 -9.14
N ALA A 54 5.47 1.59 -9.62
CA ALA A 54 5.47 2.86 -8.92
C ALA A 54 4.09 3.50 -9.01
N TRP A 55 3.65 4.12 -7.92
CA TRP A 55 2.32 4.73 -7.86
C TRP A 55 2.34 5.94 -6.94
N THR A 56 1.41 6.85 -7.18
CA THR A 56 1.14 7.97 -6.27
C THR A 56 -0.31 7.87 -5.84
N LEU A 57 -0.53 7.84 -4.53
CA LEU A 57 -1.87 7.82 -3.95
C LEU A 57 -2.16 9.22 -3.41
N ASP A 58 -3.30 9.77 -3.80
CA ASP A 58 -3.73 11.09 -3.34
C ASP A 58 -4.94 10.88 -2.46
N PHE A 59 -4.73 10.89 -1.15
CA PHE A 59 -5.81 10.63 -0.20
C PHE A 59 -6.84 11.76 -0.19
N ALA A 60 -6.38 13.00 -0.35
CA ALA A 60 -7.32 14.13 -0.33
C ALA A 60 -8.37 14.01 -1.42
N ASN A 61 -8.00 13.41 -2.55
CA ASN A 61 -8.91 13.21 -3.67
C ASN A 61 -9.35 11.77 -3.83
N ALA A 62 -8.86 10.87 -2.96
CA ALA A 62 -9.15 9.43 -3.01
C ALA A 62 -8.86 8.88 -4.40
N SER A 63 -7.70 9.21 -4.95
CA SER A 63 -7.32 8.80 -6.30
C SER A 63 -5.89 8.28 -6.32
N MET A 64 -5.52 7.66 -7.44
CA MET A 64 -4.21 7.07 -7.61
C MET A 64 -3.79 7.19 -9.07
N LYS A 65 -2.49 7.31 -9.30
CA LYS A 65 -1.94 7.31 -10.65
C LYS A 65 -0.63 6.54 -10.67
N SER A 66 -0.20 6.14 -11.87
CA SER A 66 1.08 5.48 -12.06
C SER A 66 2.21 6.47 -11.91
N GLY A 67 3.34 5.96 -11.40
CA GLY A 67 4.54 6.78 -11.21
C GLY A 67 4.49 7.55 -9.91
N VAL A 68 5.68 7.94 -9.45
CA VAL A 68 5.81 8.71 -8.21
C VAL A 68 5.94 10.19 -8.57
N ALA A 69 5.03 11.01 -8.06
CA ALA A 69 5.09 12.45 -8.28
C ALA A 69 6.26 13.05 -7.48
N ASP A 70 6.79 14.16 -7.97
CA ASP A 70 7.97 14.79 -7.36
C ASP A 70 7.67 15.39 -5.99
N ASP A 71 6.44 15.75 -5.74
CA ASP A 71 6.08 16.52 -4.56
C ASP A 71 5.19 15.76 -3.58
N VAL A 72 5.39 14.46 -3.49
CA VAL A 72 4.60 13.68 -2.53
C VAL A 72 4.97 14.05 -1.09
N ASP A 73 4.01 13.93 -0.20
CA ASP A 73 4.22 14.20 1.23
C ASP A 73 4.94 13.07 1.92
N PHE A 74 4.75 11.86 1.43
CA PHE A 74 5.37 10.66 1.99
C PHE A 74 5.84 9.77 0.86
N TYR A 75 7.03 9.22 0.99
CA TYR A 75 7.61 8.34 -0.03
C TYR A 75 8.04 7.03 0.62
N LEU A 76 7.67 5.94 0.00
CA LEU A 76 8.04 4.59 0.45
C LEU A 76 8.72 3.85 -0.68
N GLU A 77 9.85 3.20 -0.36
CA GLU A 77 10.65 2.48 -1.33
C GLU A 77 11.07 1.15 -0.72
N MET A 78 10.81 0.06 -1.43
CA MET A 78 11.21 -1.26 -0.98
C MET A 78 11.12 -2.24 -2.13
N ARG A 79 11.59 -3.46 -1.92
CA ARG A 79 11.47 -4.49 -2.94
C ARG A 79 10.05 -5.05 -2.97
N ALA A 80 9.61 -5.41 -4.18
CA ALA A 80 8.29 -6.02 -4.33
C ALA A 80 8.16 -7.30 -3.52
N ASP A 81 9.24 -8.09 -3.43
CA ASP A 81 9.22 -9.32 -2.64
C ASP A 81 8.95 -9.03 -1.16
N ASP A 82 9.56 -7.98 -0.65
CA ASP A 82 9.35 -7.61 0.74
C ASP A 82 7.94 -7.10 0.97
N PHE A 83 7.40 -6.38 -0.01
CA PHE A 83 6.02 -5.93 0.09
C PHE A 83 5.06 -7.12 0.09
N SER A 84 5.34 -8.13 -0.73
CA SER A 84 4.55 -9.36 -0.71
C SER A 84 4.58 -9.99 0.68
N GLY A 85 5.75 -10.00 1.31
CA GLY A 85 5.87 -10.52 2.67
C GLY A 85 5.02 -9.74 3.67
N MET A 86 4.97 -8.42 3.49
CA MET A 86 4.11 -7.59 4.33
C MET A 86 2.64 -7.97 4.16
N MET A 87 2.21 -8.13 2.90
CA MET A 87 0.82 -8.48 2.63
C MET A 87 0.44 -9.85 3.20
N LYS A 88 1.38 -10.77 3.18
CA LYS A 88 1.15 -12.13 3.69
C LYS A 88 1.34 -12.22 5.20
N GLY A 89 1.88 -11.18 5.80
CA GLY A 89 2.17 -11.20 7.23
C GLY A 89 3.40 -11.99 7.61
N THR A 90 4.28 -12.28 6.65
CA THR A 90 5.49 -13.06 6.91
C THR A 90 6.74 -12.20 7.08
N LEU A 91 6.66 -10.92 6.79
CA LEU A 91 7.78 -10.01 6.92
C LEU A 91 7.73 -9.29 8.26
N ASP A 92 8.86 -9.32 8.98
CA ASP A 92 9.01 -8.50 10.17
C ASP A 92 9.39 -7.09 9.70
N VAL A 93 8.42 -6.18 9.70
CA VAL A 93 8.60 -4.85 9.15
C VAL A 93 9.68 -4.07 9.92
N ALA A 94 9.67 -4.16 11.23
CA ALA A 94 10.64 -3.43 12.04
C ALA A 94 12.06 -3.91 11.74
N LYS A 95 12.24 -5.22 11.63
CA LYS A 95 13.55 -5.78 11.33
C LYS A 95 13.99 -5.40 9.93
N ALA A 96 13.09 -5.48 8.95
CA ALA A 96 13.41 -5.10 7.58
C ALA A 96 13.82 -3.63 7.49
N ALA A 97 13.15 -2.77 8.22
CA ALA A 97 13.49 -1.36 8.24
C ALA A 97 14.89 -1.14 8.85
N MET A 98 15.19 -1.87 9.92
CA MET A 98 16.50 -1.76 10.55
C MET A 98 17.61 -2.28 9.64
N GLU A 99 17.30 -3.21 8.77
CA GLU A 99 18.26 -3.76 7.81
C GLU A 99 18.39 -2.90 6.56
N GLY A 100 17.64 -1.81 6.48
CA GLY A 100 17.68 -0.93 5.31
C GLY A 100 16.90 -1.44 4.11
N ARG A 101 16.04 -2.44 4.30
CA ARG A 101 15.24 -3.00 3.22
C ARG A 101 13.99 -2.19 2.93
N ILE A 102 13.57 -1.36 3.88
CA ILE A 102 12.43 -0.46 3.72
C ILE A 102 12.94 0.94 3.97
N ARG A 103 12.74 1.82 2.99
CA ARG A 103 13.14 3.22 3.10
C ARG A 103 11.91 4.09 2.93
N PHE A 104 11.82 5.12 3.75
CA PHE A 104 10.74 6.07 3.57
C PHE A 104 11.22 7.47 3.96
N GLU A 105 10.54 8.46 3.39
CA GLU A 105 10.76 9.86 3.68
C GLU A 105 9.43 10.48 4.04
N GLY A 106 9.42 11.31 5.06
CA GLY A 106 8.21 11.93 5.53
C GLY A 106 7.91 11.52 6.96
N ASP A 107 6.74 11.92 7.44
CA ASP A 107 6.32 11.64 8.79
C ASP A 107 5.99 10.16 8.97
N PRO A 108 6.62 9.47 9.92
CA PRO A 108 6.30 8.05 10.17
C PRO A 108 4.82 7.80 10.41
N ALA A 109 4.09 8.78 10.94
CA ALA A 109 2.65 8.63 11.14
C ALA A 109 1.92 8.39 9.83
N MET A 110 2.44 8.93 8.72
CA MET A 110 1.83 8.72 7.42
C MET A 110 1.96 7.28 6.97
N PHE A 111 3.05 6.60 7.33
CA PHE A 111 3.18 5.18 7.03
C PHE A 111 2.07 4.39 7.72
N ASN A 112 1.79 4.73 8.98
CA ASN A 112 0.71 4.07 9.70
C ASN A 112 -0.65 4.36 9.07
N ASN A 113 -0.86 5.58 8.60
CA ASN A 113 -2.10 5.95 7.94
C ASN A 113 -2.27 5.16 6.65
N LEU A 114 -1.20 5.04 5.88
CA LEU A 114 -1.21 4.29 4.64
C LEU A 114 -1.54 2.82 4.92
N ALA A 115 -0.88 2.23 5.89
CA ALA A 115 -1.11 0.84 6.25
C ALA A 115 -2.55 0.61 6.71
N ALA A 116 -3.08 1.53 7.50
CA ALA A 116 -4.44 1.40 8.02
C ALA A 116 -5.48 1.41 6.90
N VAL A 117 -5.26 2.27 5.90
CA VAL A 117 -6.21 2.37 4.77
C VAL A 117 -6.09 1.17 3.85
N LEU A 118 -4.86 0.72 3.57
CA LEU A 118 -4.64 -0.35 2.61
C LEU A 118 -4.90 -1.75 3.17
N GLN A 119 -4.92 -1.90 4.48
CA GLN A 119 -5.25 -3.19 5.06
C GLN A 119 -6.74 -3.45 4.95
N PRO A 120 -7.15 -4.63 4.51
CA PRO A 120 -8.56 -4.94 4.42
C PRO A 120 -9.18 -5.01 5.80
N ALA A 121 -10.43 -4.59 5.89
CA ALA A 121 -11.17 -4.71 7.14
C ALA A 121 -11.42 -6.19 7.42
N GLU A 122 -11.33 -6.53 8.66
CA GLU A 122 -11.59 -7.91 9.10
C GLU A 122 -13.06 -8.25 9.03
#